data_75b6b25dac7979f85f7302919ef25926
#
_entry.id   75b6b25dac7979f85f7302919ef25926
#
_cell.length_a   1.000
_cell.length_b   1.000
_cell.length_c   1.000
_cell.angle_alpha   90.00
_cell.angle_beta   90.00
_cell.angle_gamma   90.00
#
_symmetry.space_group_name_H-M   'P 1'
#
loop_
_entity.id
_entity.type
_entity.pdbx_description
1 polymer ?
#
loop_
_entity_poly.entity_id
_entity_poly.type
_entity_poly.pdbx_seq_one_letter_code
_entity_poly.pdbx_strand_id
1 'polypeptide(L)'
;MAVSDQNLIWVDMEMTGLIPDVHRVIEIATIVTDSNLTVLAEGPVIAIHQAPAELDAMDEWNTRTHTGSGLADRVRTSEITEQVATDMTLDFLRRWVPEGHSPMCGNSICQDRRFMARHMPDLEKFFHYRNLDVSTLKILMQRWRPDLPLAPKQGMHQALADIRESIEELRHYRTHFLRVE
;
A
#
# COMPACT_ATOMS: atom_id res chain seq x y z
N MET A 1 2.99 -7.47 22.17
CA MET A 1 3.46 -8.44 21.15
C MET A 1 4.89 -8.10 20.81
N ALA A 2 5.72 -9.07 20.48
CA ALA A 2 7.15 -8.84 20.25
C ALA A 2 7.39 -8.35 18.81
N VAL A 3 8.33 -7.44 18.64
CA VAL A 3 8.90 -7.07 17.34
C VAL A 3 9.49 -8.33 16.70
N SER A 4 9.22 -8.58 15.42
CA SER A 4 9.69 -9.75 14.70
C SER A 4 10.20 -9.39 13.30
N ASP A 5 11.33 -9.96 12.92
CA ASP A 5 11.91 -9.87 11.58
C ASP A 5 11.18 -10.72 10.53
N GLN A 6 10.25 -11.58 10.97
CA GLN A 6 9.39 -12.39 10.11
C GLN A 6 8.06 -11.71 9.78
N ASN A 7 7.75 -10.58 10.41
CA ASN A 7 6.53 -9.84 10.12
C ASN A 7 6.63 -9.13 8.77
N LEU A 8 5.51 -9.02 8.09
CA LEU A 8 5.37 -8.40 6.77
C LEU A 8 4.64 -7.06 6.88
N ILE A 9 5.18 -6.04 6.23
CA ILE A 9 4.56 -4.71 6.14
C ILE A 9 3.86 -4.57 4.80
N TRP A 10 2.56 -4.40 4.84
CA TRP A 10 1.70 -4.14 3.70
C TRP A 10 1.43 -2.65 3.60
N VAL A 11 1.53 -2.12 2.40
CA VAL A 11 1.34 -0.69 2.12
C VAL A 11 0.42 -0.54 0.92
N ASP A 12 -0.38 0.51 0.95
CA ASP A 12 -1.05 1.05 -0.21
C ASP A 12 -1.09 2.58 -0.10
N MET A 13 -0.95 3.24 -1.23
CA MET A 13 -0.91 4.70 -1.32
C MET A 13 -1.83 5.18 -2.43
N GLU A 14 -2.58 6.25 -2.16
CA GLU A 14 -3.32 6.98 -3.17
C GLU A 14 -2.53 8.21 -3.63
N MET A 15 -2.56 8.49 -4.91
CA MET A 15 -1.79 9.56 -5.52
C MET A 15 -2.66 10.40 -6.47
N THR A 16 -2.23 11.61 -6.77
CA THR A 16 -2.90 12.48 -7.76
C THR A 16 -2.68 12.03 -9.21
N GLY A 17 -1.88 10.98 -9.44
CA GLY A 17 -1.59 10.38 -10.74
C GLY A 17 -0.40 9.43 -10.67
N LEU A 18 0.18 9.03 -11.80
CA LEU A 18 1.12 7.90 -11.89
C LEU A 18 2.60 8.28 -12.06
N ILE A 19 2.93 9.58 -12.09
CA ILE A 19 4.31 10.06 -12.35
C ILE A 19 4.87 10.71 -11.08
N PRO A 20 5.83 10.08 -10.37
CA PRO A 20 6.31 10.57 -9.06
C PRO A 20 6.93 11.98 -9.09
N ASP A 21 7.52 12.40 -10.21
CA ASP A 21 8.10 13.74 -10.34
C ASP A 21 7.06 14.86 -10.57
N VAL A 22 5.81 14.49 -10.90
CA VAL A 22 4.72 15.42 -11.21
C VAL A 22 3.63 15.36 -10.16
N HIS A 23 3.27 14.14 -9.74
CA HIS A 23 2.12 13.89 -8.89
C HIS A 23 2.52 13.73 -7.42
N ARG A 24 1.54 13.81 -6.52
CA ARG A 24 1.72 13.79 -5.07
C ARG A 24 1.05 12.59 -4.43
N VAL A 25 1.57 12.18 -3.28
CA VAL A 25 0.90 11.24 -2.39
C VAL A 25 -0.20 11.98 -1.63
N ILE A 26 -1.40 11.42 -1.60
CA ILE A 26 -2.57 12.01 -0.93
C ILE A 26 -3.14 11.12 0.18
N GLU A 27 -2.85 9.83 0.20
CA GLU A 27 -3.16 8.94 1.30
C GLU A 27 -2.08 7.85 1.43
N ILE A 28 -1.84 7.40 2.66
CA ILE A 28 -1.07 6.20 2.95
C ILE A 28 -1.77 5.38 4.02
N ALA A 29 -1.79 4.07 3.84
CA ALA A 29 -2.20 3.11 4.85
C ALA A 29 -1.19 1.98 4.97
N THR A 30 -1.15 1.33 6.14
CA THR A 30 -0.28 0.18 6.39
C THR A 30 -0.98 -0.86 7.25
N ILE A 31 -0.69 -2.14 6.97
CA ILE A 31 -1.06 -3.28 7.82
C ILE A 31 0.20 -4.10 8.09
N VAL A 32 0.32 -4.64 9.29
CA VAL A 32 1.36 -5.62 9.63
C VAL A 32 0.72 -6.99 9.80
N THR A 33 1.28 -8.00 9.12
CA THR A 33 0.91 -9.40 9.31
C THR A 33 2.10 -10.20 9.83
N ASP A 34 1.83 -11.39 10.39
CA ASP A 34 2.86 -12.41 10.53
C ASP A 34 3.19 -13.06 9.17
N SER A 35 4.13 -14.01 9.16
CA SER A 35 4.52 -14.77 7.96
C SER A 35 3.39 -15.67 7.42
N ASN A 36 2.38 -15.96 8.23
CA ASN A 36 1.19 -16.74 7.83
C ASN A 36 0.06 -15.86 7.29
N LEU A 37 0.30 -14.57 7.16
CA LEU A 37 -0.66 -13.55 6.71
C LEU A 37 -1.76 -13.25 7.75
N THR A 38 -1.58 -13.62 9.02
CA THR A 38 -2.49 -13.20 10.10
C THR A 38 -2.25 -11.73 10.39
N VAL A 39 -3.29 -10.90 10.32
CA VAL A 39 -3.19 -9.47 10.65
C VAL A 39 -2.87 -9.31 12.12
N LEU A 40 -1.76 -8.65 12.41
CA LEU A 40 -1.28 -8.35 13.77
C LEU A 40 -1.69 -6.95 14.21
N ALA A 41 -1.64 -5.98 13.28
CA ALA A 41 -2.02 -4.60 13.55
C ALA A 41 -2.35 -3.85 12.25
N GLU A 42 -3.26 -2.90 12.37
CA GLU A 42 -3.55 -1.91 11.34
C GLU A 42 -2.97 -0.57 11.77
N GLY A 43 -2.21 0.05 10.88
CA GLY A 43 -1.65 1.37 11.08
C GLY A 43 -2.66 2.49 10.86
N PRO A 44 -2.27 3.73 11.08
CA PRO A 44 -3.12 4.86 10.77
C PRO A 44 -3.37 4.96 9.26
N VAL A 45 -4.58 5.34 8.88
CA VAL A 45 -4.92 5.78 7.52
C VAL A 45 -4.77 7.29 7.49
N ILE A 46 -3.81 7.78 6.72
CA ILE A 46 -3.38 9.17 6.78
C ILE A 46 -3.67 9.87 5.45
N ALA A 47 -4.63 10.80 5.45
CA ALA A 47 -4.79 11.75 4.36
C ALA A 47 -3.72 12.85 4.49
N ILE A 48 -2.92 13.02 3.44
CA ILE A 48 -1.79 13.95 3.39
C ILE A 48 -2.23 15.24 2.70
N HIS A 49 -2.03 16.38 3.37
CA HIS A 49 -2.38 17.68 2.83
C HIS A 49 -1.60 17.97 1.54
N GLN A 50 -2.32 18.42 0.51
CA GLN A 50 -1.73 18.94 -0.72
C GLN A 50 -2.36 20.29 -1.08
N ALA A 51 -1.59 21.13 -1.77
CA ALA A 51 -2.10 22.40 -2.26
C ALA A 51 -3.29 22.18 -3.20
N PRO A 52 -4.30 23.09 -3.20
CA PRO A 52 -5.47 22.95 -4.09
C PRO A 52 -5.09 22.74 -5.56
N ALA A 53 -4.03 23.40 -6.04
CA ALA A 53 -3.56 23.25 -7.41
C ALA A 53 -3.13 21.82 -7.77
N GLU A 54 -2.60 21.02 -6.81
CA GLU A 54 -2.22 19.63 -7.04
C GLU A 54 -3.47 18.74 -7.22
N LEU A 55 -4.55 19.03 -6.49
CA LEU A 55 -5.81 18.33 -6.64
C LEU A 55 -6.56 18.73 -7.91
N ASP A 56 -6.50 20.02 -8.28
CA ASP A 56 -7.14 20.54 -9.48
C ASP A 56 -6.42 20.06 -10.76
N ALA A 57 -5.16 19.66 -10.67
CA ALA A 57 -4.38 19.10 -11.77
C ALA A 57 -4.60 17.60 -12.01
N MET A 58 -5.39 16.91 -11.18
CA MET A 58 -5.73 15.50 -11.38
C MET A 58 -6.50 15.30 -12.69
N ASP A 59 -6.23 14.17 -13.35
CA ASP A 59 -7.05 13.75 -14.50
C ASP A 59 -8.50 13.41 -14.08
N GLU A 60 -9.36 13.20 -15.08
CA GLU A 60 -10.78 12.91 -14.85
C GLU A 60 -11.01 11.65 -14.01
N TRP A 61 -10.20 10.61 -14.19
CA TRP A 61 -10.33 9.37 -13.45
C TRP A 61 -9.99 9.56 -11.97
N ASN A 62 -8.83 10.16 -11.68
CA ASN A 62 -8.38 10.45 -10.32
C ASN A 62 -9.34 11.41 -9.60
N THR A 63 -9.78 12.48 -10.28
CA THR A 63 -10.76 13.44 -9.75
C THR A 63 -12.06 12.74 -9.35
N ARG A 64 -12.62 11.93 -10.24
CA ARG A 64 -13.87 11.19 -9.98
C ARG A 64 -13.70 10.19 -8.83
N THR A 65 -12.62 9.44 -8.83
CA THR A 65 -12.36 8.38 -7.84
C THR A 65 -12.15 8.97 -6.45
N HIS A 66 -11.26 9.96 -6.32
CA HIS A 66 -10.93 10.53 -5.01
C HIS A 66 -12.01 11.47 -4.47
N THR A 67 -12.82 12.08 -5.33
CA THR A 67 -14.04 12.81 -4.91
C THR A 67 -15.11 11.82 -4.46
N GLY A 68 -15.32 10.75 -5.23
CA GLY A 68 -16.34 9.74 -4.93
C GLY A 68 -16.07 8.98 -3.62
N SER A 69 -14.83 8.75 -3.26
CA SER A 69 -14.42 8.14 -1.98
C SER A 69 -14.36 9.14 -0.80
N GLY A 70 -14.52 10.45 -1.07
CA GLY A 70 -14.36 11.52 -0.07
C GLY A 70 -12.90 11.81 0.29
N LEU A 71 -11.92 11.18 -0.37
CA LEU A 71 -10.50 11.40 -0.09
C LEU A 71 -10.08 12.83 -0.43
N ALA A 72 -10.55 13.40 -1.54
CA ALA A 72 -10.21 14.76 -1.93
C ALA A 72 -10.57 15.80 -0.84
N ASP A 73 -11.70 15.63 -0.16
CA ASP A 73 -12.10 16.52 0.94
C ASP A 73 -11.25 16.29 2.19
N ARG A 74 -10.91 15.04 2.52
CA ARG A 74 -9.99 14.72 3.62
C ARG A 74 -8.60 15.33 3.39
N VAL A 75 -8.09 15.29 2.15
CA VAL A 75 -6.81 15.90 1.76
C VAL A 75 -6.84 17.42 1.92
N ARG A 76 -7.92 18.08 1.45
CA ARG A 76 -8.06 19.55 1.57
C ARG A 76 -8.11 20.03 3.03
N THR A 77 -8.74 19.24 3.90
CA THR A 77 -8.92 19.60 5.32
C THR A 77 -7.82 19.06 6.24
N SER A 78 -6.96 18.19 5.73
CA SER A 78 -5.83 17.66 6.48
C SER A 78 -4.79 18.75 6.75
N GLU A 79 -4.16 18.67 7.93
CA GLU A 79 -2.98 19.48 8.30
C GLU A 79 -1.70 18.63 8.30
N ILE A 80 -1.80 17.35 7.91
CA ILE A 80 -0.70 16.38 7.94
C ILE A 80 0.13 16.52 6.66
N THR A 81 1.39 16.88 6.83
CA THR A 81 2.37 16.93 5.72
C THR A 81 2.94 15.54 5.42
N GLU A 82 3.63 15.38 4.28
CA GLU A 82 4.35 14.14 3.94
C GLU A 82 5.36 13.74 5.04
N GLN A 83 6.03 14.71 5.66
CA GLN A 83 6.97 14.43 6.76
C GLN A 83 6.25 13.91 8.00
N VAL A 84 5.15 14.55 8.42
CA VAL A 84 4.37 14.09 9.57
C VAL A 84 3.78 12.70 9.32
N ALA A 85 3.27 12.44 8.10
CA ALA A 85 2.79 11.11 7.72
C ALA A 85 3.90 10.06 7.74
N THR A 86 5.11 10.42 7.30
CA THR A 86 6.31 9.58 7.42
C THR A 86 6.59 9.21 8.87
N ASP A 87 6.65 10.20 9.76
CA ASP A 87 6.97 10.00 11.18
C ASP A 87 5.91 9.14 11.87
N MET A 88 4.62 9.41 11.64
CA MET A 88 3.51 8.62 12.19
C MET A 88 3.55 7.16 11.74
N THR A 89 3.87 6.94 10.47
CA THR A 89 3.96 5.59 9.91
C THR A 89 5.17 4.85 10.48
N LEU A 90 6.34 5.49 10.56
CA LEU A 90 7.54 4.92 11.16
C LEU A 90 7.34 4.56 12.64
N ASP A 91 6.69 5.43 13.41
CA ASP A 91 6.38 5.18 14.82
C ASP A 91 5.46 3.98 15.02
N PHE A 92 4.54 3.76 14.09
CA PHE A 92 3.71 2.55 14.08
C PHE A 92 4.55 1.31 13.73
N LEU A 93 5.32 1.34 12.62
CA LEU A 93 6.03 0.18 12.09
C LEU A 93 7.13 -0.33 13.03
N ARG A 94 7.88 0.57 13.69
CA ARG A 94 8.94 0.24 14.66
C ARG A 94 8.47 -0.62 15.84
N ARG A 95 7.17 -0.61 16.14
CA ARG A 95 6.58 -1.45 17.19
C ARG A 95 6.42 -2.90 16.78
N TRP A 96 6.55 -3.21 15.48
CA TRP A 96 6.21 -4.51 14.93
C TRP A 96 7.33 -5.17 14.15
N VAL A 97 8.19 -4.37 13.49
CA VAL A 97 9.22 -4.88 12.58
C VAL A 97 10.52 -4.11 12.79
N PRO A 98 11.70 -4.78 12.83
CA PRO A 98 12.96 -4.07 12.78
C PRO A 98 13.20 -3.44 11.42
N GLU A 99 13.88 -2.30 11.39
CA GLU A 99 14.26 -1.61 10.15
C GLU A 99 15.09 -2.52 9.22
N GLY A 100 14.82 -2.47 7.92
CA GLY A 100 15.53 -3.21 6.88
C GLY A 100 15.11 -4.69 6.73
N HIS A 101 14.11 -5.19 7.47
CA HIS A 101 13.77 -6.61 7.46
C HIS A 101 12.57 -6.95 6.60
N SER A 102 11.46 -6.23 6.71
CA SER A 102 10.29 -6.53 5.87
C SER A 102 10.46 -6.04 4.45
N PRO A 103 10.15 -6.87 3.42
CA PRO A 103 9.90 -6.35 2.09
C PRO A 103 8.70 -5.39 2.13
N MET A 104 8.58 -4.52 1.14
CA MET A 104 7.36 -3.76 0.91
C MET A 104 6.35 -4.66 0.21
N CYS A 105 5.18 -4.91 0.83
CA CYS A 105 4.18 -5.86 0.36
C CYS A 105 2.94 -5.14 -0.17
N GLY A 106 2.40 -5.60 -1.31
CA GLY A 106 1.17 -5.07 -1.89
C GLY A 106 0.95 -5.54 -3.32
N ASN A 107 -0.06 -5.00 -3.98
CA ASN A 107 -0.33 -5.21 -5.41
C ASN A 107 0.32 -4.08 -6.24
N SER A 108 1.12 -4.44 -7.25
CA SER A 108 1.87 -3.48 -8.08
C SER A 108 2.70 -2.50 -7.23
N ILE A 109 3.16 -2.99 -6.10
CA ILE A 109 3.79 -2.22 -5.02
C ILE A 109 5.04 -1.45 -5.46
N CYS A 110 5.62 -1.79 -6.61
CA CYS A 110 6.71 -1.03 -7.20
C CYS A 110 6.30 0.42 -7.52
N GLN A 111 5.03 0.68 -7.81
CA GLN A 111 4.53 2.02 -8.08
C GLN A 111 4.50 2.86 -6.79
N ASP A 112 3.94 2.30 -5.71
CA ASP A 112 3.95 2.92 -4.38
C ASP A 112 5.38 3.20 -3.92
N ARG A 113 6.28 2.24 -4.10
CA ARG A 113 7.68 2.39 -3.72
C ARG A 113 8.37 3.55 -4.47
N ARG A 114 8.07 3.78 -5.74
CA ARG A 114 8.61 4.91 -6.51
C ARG A 114 8.15 6.25 -5.93
N PHE A 115 6.87 6.36 -5.56
CA PHE A 115 6.34 7.56 -4.90
C PHE A 115 6.93 7.74 -3.51
N MET A 116 7.00 6.67 -2.72
CA MET A 116 7.60 6.71 -1.38
C MET A 116 9.08 7.14 -1.43
N ALA A 117 9.86 6.58 -2.35
CA ALA A 117 11.26 6.95 -2.53
C ALA A 117 11.44 8.44 -2.89
N ARG A 118 10.47 9.02 -3.62
CA ARG A 118 10.51 10.42 -4.06
C ARG A 118 10.04 11.40 -3.00
N HIS A 119 8.96 11.06 -2.28
CA HIS A 119 8.23 11.97 -1.39
C HIS A 119 8.40 11.66 0.10
N MET A 120 8.71 10.41 0.44
CA MET A 120 8.85 9.93 1.82
C MET A 120 10.10 9.04 1.97
N PRO A 121 11.31 9.54 1.61
CA PRO A 121 12.51 8.71 1.47
C PRO A 121 12.97 8.05 2.77
N ASP A 122 12.68 8.63 3.93
CA ASP A 122 13.04 8.02 5.22
C ASP A 122 12.13 6.84 5.56
N LEU A 123 10.87 6.88 5.12
CA LEU A 123 9.98 5.72 5.22
C LEU A 123 10.40 4.62 4.24
N GLU A 124 10.81 4.98 3.02
CA GLU A 124 11.28 3.99 2.03
C GLU A 124 12.50 3.22 2.55
N LYS A 125 13.46 3.88 3.17
CA LYS A 125 14.67 3.25 3.76
C LYS A 125 14.37 2.26 4.89
N PHE A 126 13.22 2.39 5.55
CA PHE A 126 12.81 1.48 6.61
C PHE A 126 12.53 0.07 6.10
N PHE A 127 12.15 -0.07 4.82
CA PHE A 127 11.88 -1.36 4.20
C PHE A 127 13.17 -2.06 3.75
N HIS A 128 13.13 -3.38 3.70
CA HIS A 128 14.09 -4.15 2.93
C HIS A 128 14.01 -3.73 1.45
N TYR A 129 15.13 -3.81 0.71
CA TYR A 129 15.17 -3.39 -0.72
C TYR A 129 14.29 -4.23 -1.65
N ARG A 130 13.83 -5.40 -1.22
CA ARG A 130 12.95 -6.29 -2.00
C ARG A 130 11.48 -5.92 -1.83
N ASN A 131 10.69 -6.27 -2.85
CA ASN A 131 9.23 -6.20 -2.80
C ASN A 131 8.63 -7.61 -2.70
N LEU A 132 7.48 -7.71 -2.03
CA LEU A 132 6.55 -8.83 -2.17
C LEU A 132 5.37 -8.31 -2.98
N ASP A 133 5.43 -8.46 -4.30
CA ASP A 133 4.39 -7.97 -5.22
C ASP A 133 3.42 -9.09 -5.57
N VAL A 134 2.21 -9.02 -5.04
CA VAL A 134 1.16 -10.01 -5.24
C VAL A 134 0.72 -10.08 -6.71
N SER A 135 0.81 -8.96 -7.44
CA SER A 135 0.48 -8.92 -8.88
C SER A 135 1.36 -9.84 -9.71
N THR A 136 2.60 -10.14 -9.26
CA THR A 136 3.47 -11.12 -9.91
C THR A 136 2.83 -12.51 -9.92
N LEU A 137 2.27 -12.95 -8.79
CA LEU A 137 1.59 -14.25 -8.68
C LEU A 137 0.33 -14.29 -9.54
N LYS A 138 -0.43 -13.19 -9.56
CA LYS A 138 -1.59 -13.05 -10.44
C LYS A 138 -1.22 -13.26 -11.91
N ILE A 139 -0.17 -12.57 -12.37
CA ILE A 139 0.31 -12.67 -13.74
C ILE A 139 0.75 -14.11 -14.08
N LEU A 140 1.46 -14.77 -13.17
CA LEU A 140 1.92 -16.16 -13.37
C LEU A 140 0.75 -17.14 -13.37
N MET A 141 -0.19 -17.00 -12.42
CA MET A 141 -1.38 -17.85 -12.37
C MET A 141 -2.19 -17.74 -13.67
N GLN A 142 -2.45 -16.52 -14.15
CA GLN A 142 -3.19 -16.32 -15.41
C GLN A 142 -2.52 -16.95 -16.63
N ARG A 143 -1.19 -17.04 -16.64
CA ARG A 143 -0.43 -17.64 -17.75
C ARG A 143 -0.28 -19.15 -17.65
N TRP A 144 -0.07 -19.67 -16.45
CA TRP A 144 0.27 -21.06 -16.23
C TRP A 144 -0.90 -21.93 -15.82
N ARG A 145 -1.90 -21.32 -15.20
CA ARG A 145 -3.11 -21.99 -14.71
C ARG A 145 -4.36 -21.12 -14.97
N PRO A 146 -4.68 -20.86 -16.26
CA PRO A 146 -5.85 -20.05 -16.62
C PRO A 146 -7.18 -20.72 -16.23
N ASP A 147 -7.13 -21.99 -15.85
CA ASP A 147 -8.26 -22.78 -15.33
C ASP A 147 -8.63 -22.42 -13.88
N LEU A 148 -7.74 -21.78 -13.11
CA LEU A 148 -8.00 -21.41 -11.75
C LEU A 148 -8.81 -20.09 -11.64
N PRO A 149 -9.74 -19.99 -10.67
CA PRO A 149 -10.50 -18.77 -10.48
C PRO A 149 -9.60 -17.63 -9.99
N LEU A 150 -9.86 -16.43 -10.48
CA LEU A 150 -9.24 -15.23 -9.94
C LEU A 150 -9.73 -14.95 -8.52
N ALA A 151 -8.87 -14.36 -7.69
CA ALA A 151 -9.28 -13.86 -6.39
C ALA A 151 -10.39 -12.80 -6.55
N PRO A 152 -11.47 -12.87 -5.77
CA PRO A 152 -12.52 -11.85 -5.82
C PRO A 152 -11.97 -10.49 -5.37
N LYS A 153 -12.36 -9.42 -6.06
CA LYS A 153 -12.03 -8.04 -5.71
C LYS A 153 -13.28 -7.18 -5.67
N GLN A 154 -13.34 -6.26 -4.72
CA GLN A 154 -14.43 -5.28 -4.60
C GLN A 154 -14.04 -3.93 -5.23
N GLY A 155 -12.72 -3.60 -5.27
CA GLY A 155 -12.20 -2.42 -5.94
C GLY A 155 -12.70 -1.11 -5.32
N MET A 156 -12.62 -0.99 -4.00
CA MET A 156 -13.17 0.16 -3.27
C MET A 156 -12.33 1.43 -3.40
N HIS A 157 -11.10 1.35 -3.93
CA HIS A 157 -10.15 2.48 -4.04
C HIS A 157 -10.03 3.27 -2.74
N GLN A 158 -9.77 2.55 -1.67
CA GLN A 158 -9.47 3.06 -0.34
C GLN A 158 -8.27 2.28 0.19
N ALA A 159 -7.18 2.95 0.47
CA ALA A 159 -5.88 2.34 0.76
C ALA A 159 -5.94 1.17 1.75
N LEU A 160 -6.65 1.31 2.87
CA LEU A 160 -6.75 0.23 3.85
C LEU A 160 -7.56 -0.99 3.36
N ALA A 161 -8.61 -0.75 2.56
CA ALA A 161 -9.41 -1.83 1.96
C ALA A 161 -8.59 -2.57 0.90
N ASP A 162 -7.83 -1.85 0.07
CA ASP A 162 -7.01 -2.40 -0.99
C ASP A 162 -5.84 -3.23 -0.42
N ILE A 163 -5.28 -2.84 0.74
CA ILE A 163 -4.32 -3.68 1.48
C ILE A 163 -4.96 -4.99 1.93
N ARG A 164 -6.16 -4.96 2.51
CA ARG A 164 -6.85 -6.17 2.94
C ARG A 164 -7.14 -7.09 1.76
N GLU A 165 -7.59 -6.55 0.63
CA GLU A 165 -7.77 -7.31 -0.60
C GLU A 165 -6.46 -7.93 -1.09
N SER A 166 -5.34 -7.22 -1.01
CA SER A 166 -4.02 -7.73 -1.39
C SER A 166 -3.58 -8.91 -0.53
N ILE A 167 -3.84 -8.86 0.79
CA ILE A 167 -3.56 -9.97 1.71
C ILE A 167 -4.43 -11.18 1.39
N GLU A 168 -5.74 -10.99 1.17
CA GLU A 168 -6.66 -12.08 0.79
C GLU A 168 -6.32 -12.66 -0.59
N GLU A 169 -5.90 -11.82 -1.53
CA GLU A 169 -5.44 -12.27 -2.84
C GLU A 169 -4.19 -13.17 -2.73
N LEU A 170 -3.23 -12.81 -1.86
CA LEU A 170 -2.08 -13.68 -1.59
C LEU A 170 -2.48 -14.99 -0.90
N ARG A 171 -3.43 -14.97 0.05
CA ARG A 171 -3.99 -16.18 0.68
C ARG A 171 -4.64 -17.09 -0.37
N HIS A 172 -5.40 -16.51 -1.30
CA HIS A 172 -6.01 -17.24 -2.41
C HIS A 172 -4.95 -17.94 -3.27
N TYR A 173 -3.88 -17.23 -3.67
CA TYR A 173 -2.79 -17.84 -4.44
C TYR A 173 -2.04 -18.91 -3.66
N ARG A 174 -1.81 -18.72 -2.38
CA ARG A 174 -1.20 -19.73 -1.51
C ARG A 174 -2.02 -21.02 -1.46
N THR A 175 -3.34 -20.90 -1.44
CA THR A 175 -4.24 -22.06 -1.34
C THR A 175 -4.42 -22.78 -2.67
N HIS A 176 -4.53 -22.07 -3.78
CA HIS A 176 -4.97 -22.62 -5.05
C HIS A 176 -3.87 -22.75 -6.11
N PHE A 177 -2.81 -21.97 -6.01
CA PHE A 177 -1.79 -21.87 -7.06
C PHE A 177 -0.41 -22.35 -6.57
N LEU A 178 0.01 -21.98 -5.37
CA LEU A 178 1.31 -22.34 -4.83
C LEU A 178 1.22 -23.71 -4.14
N ARG A 179 2.26 -24.55 -4.31
CA ARG A 179 2.46 -25.74 -3.47
C ARG A 179 3.28 -25.31 -2.25
N VAL A 180 2.63 -25.23 -1.11
CA VAL A 180 3.29 -25.04 0.20
C VAL A 180 3.14 -26.40 0.91
N GLU A 181 4.26 -27.14 1.02
CA GLU A 181 4.33 -28.40 1.76
C GLU A 181 4.30 -28.17 3.27
#